data_1893406e336486530d39b26b5102a165
#
_entry.id   1893406e336486530d39b26b5102a165
#
_cell.length_a   1.000
_cell.length_b   1.000
_cell.length_c   1.000
_cell.angle_alpha   90.00
_cell.angle_beta   90.00
_cell.angle_gamma   90.00
#
_symmetry.space_group_name_H-M   'P 1'
#
loop_
_entity.id
_entity.type
_entity.pdbx_description
1 polymer ?
#
loop_
_entity_poly.entity_id
_entity_poly.type
_entity_poly.pdbx_seq_one_letter_code
_entity_poly.pdbx_strand_id
1 'polypeptide(L)'
;MQSYGVRDVEKLLRLSRSTIRALIGAGYVTPTRGPRGAWRFSFQDLILLRTAQALADAKVPQRRITKSLRELRGHLPDAMPMTGLSLGAVADRVVVRESGSRWQAESGQYLLEFEGNPADGSLSVIERAPGAEDAESAQGWFARGSALEKEDAKRAQEAYERALDEDPTFLDAHINLGRLLHEGGRFARAERVYREAILRCGNDPLLLYNLAVLLDEQNRLPDAVAAYEAALTSDPGLADGHYNLALLYERLSKPKEALRHMARYRSLIAPRPK
;
A
#
# COMPACT_ATOMS: atom_id res chain seq x y z
N MET A 1 -21.88 7.68 8.54
CA MET A 1 -21.08 7.41 7.33
C MET A 1 -21.34 8.51 6.31
N GLN A 2 -20.29 9.11 5.78
CA GLN A 2 -20.39 10.16 4.75
C GLN A 2 -20.85 9.50 3.43
N SER A 3 -21.94 10.00 2.86
CA SER A 3 -22.50 9.47 1.60
C SER A 3 -22.58 10.58 0.56
N TYR A 4 -22.27 10.25 -0.68
CA TYR A 4 -22.15 11.17 -1.80
C TYR A 4 -23.34 11.01 -2.76
N GLY A 5 -23.90 12.10 -3.24
CA GLY A 5 -24.94 12.07 -4.26
C GLY A 5 -24.36 11.98 -5.67
N VAL A 6 -25.20 11.70 -6.67
CA VAL A 6 -24.76 11.64 -8.08
C VAL A 6 -24.06 12.93 -8.52
N ARG A 7 -24.58 14.10 -8.13
CA ARG A 7 -23.96 15.40 -8.48
C ARG A 7 -22.57 15.58 -7.88
N ASP A 8 -22.37 15.06 -6.65
CA ASP A 8 -21.06 15.13 -6.00
C ASP A 8 -20.06 14.25 -6.73
N VAL A 9 -20.47 13.04 -7.14
CA VAL A 9 -19.65 12.11 -7.94
C VAL A 9 -19.31 12.71 -9.30
N GLU A 10 -20.28 13.31 -10.01
CA GLU A 10 -20.03 13.99 -11.29
C GLU A 10 -18.97 15.08 -11.15
N LYS A 11 -19.07 15.88 -10.08
CA LYS A 11 -18.14 17.00 -9.84
C LYS A 11 -16.75 16.51 -9.41
N LEU A 12 -16.68 15.51 -8.53
CA LEU A 12 -15.43 14.98 -7.99
C LEU A 12 -14.64 14.17 -9.01
N LEU A 13 -15.34 13.33 -9.79
CA LEU A 13 -14.70 12.37 -10.68
C LEU A 13 -14.86 12.71 -12.17
N ARG A 14 -15.49 13.81 -12.51
CA ARG A 14 -15.75 14.23 -13.91
C ARG A 14 -16.36 13.14 -14.79
N LEU A 15 -17.09 12.20 -14.19
CA LEU A 15 -17.81 11.14 -14.88
C LEU A 15 -19.21 11.62 -15.28
N SER A 16 -19.65 11.28 -16.49
CA SER A 16 -21.01 11.61 -16.92
C SER A 16 -22.04 10.74 -16.20
N ARG A 17 -23.26 11.25 -16.02
CA ARG A 17 -24.39 10.48 -15.44
C ARG A 17 -24.67 9.20 -16.20
N SER A 18 -24.50 9.20 -17.51
CA SER A 18 -24.67 8.01 -18.33
C SER A 18 -23.65 6.94 -17.99
N THR A 19 -22.37 7.33 -17.80
CA THR A 19 -21.30 6.43 -17.36
C THR A 19 -21.59 5.86 -15.97
N ILE A 20 -21.95 6.72 -15.01
CA ILE A 20 -22.27 6.29 -13.65
C ILE A 20 -23.44 5.28 -13.67
N ARG A 21 -24.51 5.55 -14.42
CA ARG A 21 -25.64 4.62 -14.57
C ARG A 21 -25.25 3.31 -15.23
N ALA A 22 -24.39 3.35 -16.24
CA ALA A 22 -23.91 2.14 -16.91
C ALA A 22 -23.06 1.26 -15.97
N LEU A 23 -22.23 1.85 -15.12
CA LEU A 23 -21.41 1.14 -14.13
C LEU A 23 -22.28 0.55 -12.99
N ILE A 24 -23.35 1.25 -12.56
CA ILE A 24 -24.34 0.70 -11.64
C ILE A 24 -25.09 -0.48 -12.27
N GLY A 25 -25.55 -0.31 -13.52
CA GLY A 25 -26.25 -1.38 -14.26
C GLY A 25 -25.37 -2.58 -14.57
N ALA A 26 -24.06 -2.40 -14.66
CA ALA A 26 -23.08 -3.47 -14.79
C ALA A 26 -22.75 -4.19 -13.47
N GLY A 27 -23.27 -3.72 -12.32
CA GLY A 27 -22.96 -4.26 -11.00
C GLY A 27 -21.56 -3.93 -10.50
N TYR A 28 -20.86 -2.99 -11.16
CA TYR A 28 -19.51 -2.58 -10.76
C TYR A 28 -19.49 -1.74 -9.49
N VAL A 29 -20.51 -0.92 -9.30
CA VAL A 29 -20.80 -0.19 -8.06
C VAL A 29 -22.21 -0.46 -7.59
N THR A 30 -22.41 -0.57 -6.30
CA THR A 30 -23.71 -0.90 -5.68
C THR A 30 -24.15 0.16 -4.67
N PRO A 31 -24.46 1.41 -5.15
CA PRO A 31 -24.83 2.49 -4.27
C PRO A 31 -26.17 2.20 -3.60
N THR A 32 -26.34 2.66 -2.37
CA THR A 32 -27.59 2.58 -1.63
C THR A 32 -28.64 3.57 -2.15
N ARG A 33 -29.91 3.35 -1.83
CA ARG A 33 -31.00 4.29 -2.11
C ARG A 33 -31.25 5.18 -0.90
N GLY A 34 -31.15 6.47 -1.11
CA GLY A 34 -31.51 7.49 -0.13
C GLY A 34 -32.96 7.98 -0.29
N PRO A 35 -33.35 9.05 0.43
CA PRO A 35 -34.65 9.66 0.34
C PRO A 35 -35.03 9.99 -1.12
N ARG A 36 -36.32 9.78 -1.48
CA ARG A 36 -36.86 9.97 -2.85
C ARG A 36 -36.19 9.08 -3.90
N GLY A 37 -35.58 7.94 -3.51
CA GLY A 37 -34.94 6.99 -4.43
C GLY A 37 -33.63 7.45 -5.02
N ALA A 38 -33.04 8.54 -4.50
CA ALA A 38 -31.75 9.05 -4.98
C ALA A 38 -30.58 8.09 -4.66
N TRP A 39 -29.65 7.92 -5.60
CA TRP A 39 -28.44 7.13 -5.37
C TRP A 39 -27.53 7.80 -4.34
N ARG A 40 -27.01 6.97 -3.41
CA ARG A 40 -26.04 7.35 -2.40
C ARG A 40 -24.84 6.44 -2.48
N PHE A 41 -23.67 7.03 -2.76
CA PHE A 41 -22.41 6.33 -2.93
C PHE A 41 -21.61 6.36 -1.63
N SER A 42 -21.02 5.25 -1.29
CA SER A 42 -20.04 5.12 -0.22
C SER A 42 -18.65 5.60 -0.69
N PHE A 43 -17.70 5.72 0.23
CA PHE A 43 -16.31 6.00 -0.14
C PHE A 43 -15.69 4.88 -1.00
N GLN A 44 -16.05 3.62 -0.73
CA GLN A 44 -15.63 2.48 -1.55
C GLN A 44 -16.15 2.58 -2.99
N ASP A 45 -17.40 3.00 -3.18
CA ASP A 45 -17.94 3.24 -4.52
C ASP A 45 -17.18 4.34 -5.26
N LEU A 46 -16.68 5.38 -4.55
CA LEU A 46 -15.87 6.42 -5.16
C LEU A 46 -14.51 5.90 -5.65
N ILE A 47 -13.88 4.99 -4.90
CA ILE A 47 -12.61 4.35 -5.32
C ILE A 47 -12.83 3.58 -6.62
N LEU A 48 -13.88 2.78 -6.71
CA LEU A 48 -14.22 2.02 -7.91
C LEU A 48 -14.52 2.94 -9.10
N LEU A 49 -15.31 4.00 -8.88
CA LEU A 49 -15.62 4.97 -9.93
C LEU A 49 -14.38 5.76 -10.39
N ARG A 50 -13.42 6.02 -9.50
CA ARG A 50 -12.13 6.63 -9.85
C ARG A 50 -11.30 5.74 -10.78
N THR A 51 -11.33 4.43 -10.56
CA THR A 51 -10.69 3.47 -11.47
C THR A 51 -11.31 3.52 -12.87
N ALA A 52 -12.63 3.57 -12.96
CA ALA A 52 -13.32 3.72 -14.25
C ALA A 52 -12.99 5.06 -14.93
N GLN A 53 -12.80 6.14 -14.15
CA GLN A 53 -12.34 7.42 -14.68
C GLN A 53 -10.92 7.32 -15.26
N ALA A 54 -9.97 6.71 -14.52
CA ALA A 54 -8.60 6.54 -14.99
C ALA A 54 -8.53 5.76 -16.31
N LEU A 55 -9.38 4.76 -16.51
CA LEU A 55 -9.51 4.04 -17.78
C LEU A 55 -10.08 4.93 -18.91
N ALA A 56 -11.02 5.82 -18.58
CA ALA A 56 -11.56 6.79 -19.55
C ALA A 56 -10.51 7.84 -19.94
N ASP A 57 -9.72 8.32 -18.99
CA ASP A 57 -8.61 9.25 -19.21
C ASP A 57 -7.50 8.62 -20.07
N ALA A 58 -7.28 7.29 -19.94
CA ALA A 58 -6.43 6.48 -20.80
C ALA A 58 -7.05 6.19 -22.19
N LYS A 59 -8.14 6.89 -22.56
CA LYS A 59 -8.83 6.80 -23.85
C LYS A 59 -9.45 5.43 -24.18
N VAL A 60 -9.68 4.57 -23.19
CA VAL A 60 -10.45 3.36 -23.40
C VAL A 60 -11.93 3.71 -23.68
N PRO A 61 -12.53 3.20 -24.75
CA PRO A 61 -13.92 3.50 -25.07
C PRO A 61 -14.88 3.10 -23.93
N GLN A 62 -15.82 3.98 -23.58
CA GLN A 62 -16.76 3.79 -22.47
C GLN A 62 -17.52 2.45 -22.52
N ARG A 63 -17.94 2.02 -23.72
CA ARG A 63 -18.61 0.73 -23.91
C ARG A 63 -17.70 -0.44 -23.50
N ARG A 64 -16.42 -0.33 -23.79
CA ARG A 64 -15.43 -1.36 -23.44
C ARG A 64 -15.14 -1.34 -21.95
N ILE A 65 -14.98 -0.17 -21.33
CA ILE A 65 -14.84 -0.07 -19.87
C ILE A 65 -16.00 -0.79 -19.17
N THR A 66 -17.24 -0.46 -19.54
CA THR A 66 -18.44 -1.05 -18.92
C THR A 66 -18.51 -2.56 -19.16
N LYS A 67 -18.17 -3.03 -20.36
CA LYS A 67 -18.16 -4.46 -20.68
C LYS A 67 -17.10 -5.20 -19.90
N SER A 68 -15.84 -4.73 -19.96
CA SER A 68 -14.71 -5.35 -19.27
C SER A 68 -14.89 -5.42 -17.77
N LEU A 69 -15.40 -4.34 -17.14
CA LEU A 69 -15.66 -4.33 -15.69
C LEU A 69 -16.81 -5.23 -15.26
N ARG A 70 -17.80 -5.46 -16.14
CA ARG A 70 -18.86 -6.44 -15.90
C ARG A 70 -18.32 -7.87 -15.94
N GLU A 71 -17.55 -8.20 -16.96
CA GLU A 71 -16.98 -9.53 -17.15
C GLU A 71 -15.93 -9.85 -16.10
N LEU A 72 -15.12 -8.85 -15.72
CA LEU A 72 -14.19 -8.96 -14.60
C LEU A 72 -14.87 -9.45 -13.33
N ARG A 73 -16.06 -8.91 -13.01
CA ARG A 73 -16.82 -9.35 -11.83
C ARG A 73 -17.17 -10.85 -11.90
N GLY A 74 -17.46 -11.36 -13.08
CA GLY A 74 -17.76 -12.78 -13.29
C GLY A 74 -16.55 -13.72 -13.18
N HIS A 75 -15.32 -13.19 -13.33
CA HIS A 75 -14.08 -13.97 -13.20
C HIS A 75 -13.51 -13.97 -11.78
N LEU A 76 -14.03 -13.12 -10.88
CA LEU A 76 -13.54 -13.02 -9.52
C LEU A 76 -14.40 -13.85 -8.55
N PRO A 77 -13.78 -14.46 -7.51
CA PRO A 77 -14.52 -15.07 -6.42
C PRO A 77 -15.47 -14.06 -5.75
N ASP A 78 -16.66 -14.49 -5.33
CA ASP A 78 -17.68 -13.63 -4.70
C ASP A 78 -17.17 -12.88 -3.46
N ALA A 79 -16.21 -13.44 -2.74
CA ALA A 79 -15.61 -12.85 -1.54
C ALA A 79 -14.49 -11.83 -1.83
N MET A 80 -14.04 -11.68 -3.08
CA MET A 80 -12.90 -10.79 -3.40
C MET A 80 -13.36 -9.35 -3.63
N PRO A 81 -12.89 -8.38 -2.82
CA PRO A 81 -13.26 -6.99 -3.01
C PRO A 81 -12.59 -6.40 -4.26
N MET A 82 -13.39 -5.79 -5.14
CA MET A 82 -12.89 -5.12 -6.36
C MET A 82 -11.91 -3.98 -6.08
N THR A 83 -11.92 -3.44 -4.87
CA THR A 83 -11.03 -2.34 -4.44
C THR A 83 -9.57 -2.74 -4.27
N GLY A 84 -9.27 -4.04 -4.18
CA GLY A 84 -7.90 -4.58 -4.09
C GLY A 84 -7.24 -4.87 -5.44
N LEU A 85 -7.95 -4.64 -6.56
CA LEU A 85 -7.42 -4.92 -7.89
C LEU A 85 -6.76 -3.70 -8.51
N SER A 86 -5.56 -3.89 -9.06
CA SER A 86 -4.91 -2.88 -9.88
C SER A 86 -5.37 -3.03 -11.33
N LEU A 87 -6.12 -2.04 -11.82
CA LEU A 87 -6.64 -2.01 -13.19
C LEU A 87 -5.89 -0.95 -14.01
N GLY A 88 -5.56 -1.30 -15.24
CA GLY A 88 -4.89 -0.42 -16.18
C GLY A 88 -5.44 -0.57 -17.59
N ALA A 89 -4.89 0.18 -18.52
CA ALA A 89 -5.21 0.10 -19.94
C ALA A 89 -3.96 -0.29 -20.75
N VAL A 90 -4.12 -1.22 -21.69
CA VAL A 90 -3.12 -1.50 -22.74
C VAL A 90 -3.83 -1.33 -24.06
N ALA A 91 -3.43 -0.30 -24.82
CA ALA A 91 -4.16 0.20 -25.99
C ALA A 91 -5.63 0.52 -25.59
N ASP A 92 -6.60 -0.16 -26.19
CA ASP A 92 -8.03 0.00 -25.93
C ASP A 92 -8.63 -1.07 -25.01
N ARG A 93 -7.80 -1.91 -24.36
CA ARG A 93 -8.20 -3.02 -23.51
C ARG A 93 -7.99 -2.74 -22.03
N VAL A 94 -8.93 -3.20 -21.22
CA VAL A 94 -8.79 -3.17 -19.76
C VAL A 94 -8.02 -4.41 -19.31
N VAL A 95 -6.94 -4.18 -18.56
CA VAL A 95 -6.09 -5.25 -18.03
C VAL A 95 -6.09 -5.19 -16.51
N VAL A 96 -6.08 -6.36 -15.89
CA VAL A 96 -5.87 -6.56 -14.46
C VAL A 96 -4.40 -6.87 -14.25
N ARG A 97 -3.80 -6.24 -13.26
CA ARG A 97 -2.44 -6.55 -12.79
C ARG A 97 -2.57 -7.26 -11.45
N GLU A 98 -2.02 -8.44 -11.36
CA GLU A 98 -2.05 -9.24 -10.14
C GLU A 98 -0.72 -10.00 -10.02
N SER A 99 0.01 -9.74 -8.92
CA SER A 99 1.24 -10.48 -8.57
C SER A 99 2.22 -10.68 -9.74
N GLY A 100 2.43 -9.62 -10.57
CA GLY A 100 3.35 -9.66 -11.71
C GLY A 100 2.77 -10.25 -13.00
N SER A 101 1.53 -10.66 -13.01
CA SER A 101 0.80 -11.12 -14.20
C SER A 101 -0.14 -10.04 -14.70
N ARG A 102 -0.31 -9.97 -16.02
CA ARG A 102 -1.33 -9.11 -16.66
C ARG A 102 -2.31 -9.99 -17.39
N TRP A 103 -3.59 -9.80 -17.16
CA TRP A 103 -4.63 -10.51 -17.89
C TRP A 103 -5.76 -9.58 -18.31
N GLN A 104 -6.39 -9.91 -19.42
CA GLN A 104 -7.46 -9.12 -19.99
C GLN A 104 -8.73 -9.30 -19.16
N ALA A 105 -9.28 -8.20 -18.63
CA ALA A 105 -10.48 -8.22 -17.79
C ALA A 105 -11.72 -8.85 -18.47
N GLU A 106 -11.77 -8.80 -19.80
CA GLU A 106 -12.88 -9.26 -20.61
C GLU A 106 -12.90 -10.78 -20.85
N SER A 107 -11.72 -11.37 -21.04
CA SER A 107 -11.59 -12.81 -21.42
C SER A 107 -10.94 -13.67 -20.36
N GLY A 108 -10.38 -13.07 -19.31
CA GLY A 108 -9.53 -13.78 -18.34
C GLY A 108 -8.20 -14.26 -18.93
N GLN A 109 -7.89 -13.92 -20.19
CA GLN A 109 -6.70 -14.39 -20.85
C GLN A 109 -5.47 -13.61 -20.41
N TYR A 110 -4.42 -14.33 -20.02
CA TYR A 110 -3.12 -13.73 -19.73
C TYR A 110 -2.52 -13.09 -20.98
N LEU A 111 -1.97 -11.90 -20.83
CA LEU A 111 -1.27 -11.20 -21.91
C LEU A 111 0.18 -11.64 -21.90
N LEU A 112 0.59 -12.32 -22.97
CA LEU A 112 1.98 -12.64 -23.25
C LEU A 112 2.56 -11.51 -24.10
N GLU A 113 3.71 -10.98 -23.70
CA GLU A 113 4.47 -10.02 -24.51
C GLU A 113 5.43 -10.82 -25.42
N PHE A 114 5.41 -10.52 -26.71
CA PHE A 114 6.29 -11.11 -27.70
C PHE A 114 7.22 -10.02 -28.25
N GLU A 115 8.52 -10.26 -28.24
CA GLU A 115 9.46 -9.53 -29.08
C GLU A 115 9.68 -10.33 -30.37
N GLY A 116 9.45 -9.67 -31.50
CA GLY A 116 9.71 -10.21 -32.80
C GLY A 116 10.58 -9.27 -33.62
N ASN A 117 11.55 -9.80 -34.33
CA ASN A 117 12.26 -9.04 -35.34
C ASN A 117 11.61 -9.33 -36.71
N PRO A 118 10.90 -8.35 -37.31
CA PRO A 118 10.22 -8.56 -38.59
C PRO A 118 11.18 -8.89 -39.75
N ALA A 119 12.48 -8.62 -39.58
CA ALA A 119 13.49 -8.80 -40.62
C ALA A 119 13.99 -10.26 -40.74
N ASP A 120 13.92 -11.05 -39.69
CA ASP A 120 14.37 -12.44 -39.67
C ASP A 120 13.29 -13.47 -39.33
N GLY A 121 12.05 -12.98 -39.07
CA GLY A 121 10.90 -13.86 -38.76
C GLY A 121 11.00 -14.58 -37.42
N SER A 122 11.93 -14.18 -36.56
CA SER A 122 12.05 -14.77 -35.21
C SER A 122 10.98 -14.21 -34.27
N LEU A 123 10.22 -15.11 -33.66
CA LEU A 123 9.28 -14.83 -32.57
C LEU A 123 9.81 -15.52 -31.31
N SER A 124 10.21 -14.74 -30.33
CA SER A 124 10.49 -15.27 -29.00
C SER A 124 9.37 -14.85 -28.05
N VAL A 125 8.87 -15.82 -27.29
CA VAL A 125 8.05 -15.51 -26.13
C VAL A 125 9.02 -14.94 -25.10
N ILE A 126 8.88 -13.66 -24.81
CA ILE A 126 9.53 -13.13 -23.64
C ILE A 126 8.72 -13.64 -22.45
N GLU A 127 9.16 -14.73 -21.84
CA GLU A 127 8.87 -14.94 -20.43
C GLU A 127 9.63 -13.83 -19.69
N ARG A 128 9.11 -12.59 -19.78
CA ARG A 128 9.50 -11.61 -18.80
C ARG A 128 8.97 -12.15 -17.47
N ALA A 129 9.91 -12.62 -16.66
CA ALA A 129 9.64 -12.74 -15.24
C ALA A 129 8.88 -11.47 -14.81
N PRO A 130 7.81 -11.60 -14.01
CA PRO A 130 6.95 -10.46 -13.67
C PRO A 130 7.81 -9.26 -13.27
N GLY A 131 7.73 -8.17 -14.05
CA GLY A 131 8.37 -6.90 -13.73
C GLY A 131 9.83 -6.73 -14.15
N ALA A 132 10.24 -7.00 -15.40
CA ALA A 132 11.59 -6.57 -15.82
C ALA A 132 11.75 -5.03 -15.84
N GLU A 133 10.69 -4.26 -16.09
CA GLU A 133 10.71 -2.79 -15.91
C GLU A 133 10.32 -2.39 -14.48
N ASP A 134 9.43 -3.17 -13.80
CA ASP A 134 9.14 -3.00 -12.38
C ASP A 134 10.21 -3.67 -11.49
N ALA A 135 10.96 -4.67 -11.99
CA ALA A 135 12.02 -5.36 -11.26
C ALA A 135 13.29 -4.51 -11.06
N GLU A 136 13.48 -3.50 -11.91
CA GLU A 136 14.53 -2.50 -11.76
C GLU A 136 14.02 -1.21 -11.10
N SER A 137 12.73 -1.09 -10.82
CA SER A 137 12.17 0.04 -10.07
C SER A 137 12.31 -0.17 -8.56
N ALA A 138 12.32 0.91 -7.80
CA ALA A 138 12.34 0.85 -6.33
C ALA A 138 11.21 -0.04 -5.77
N GLN A 139 9.99 0.09 -6.31
CA GLN A 139 8.84 -0.73 -5.92
C GLN A 139 9.02 -2.21 -6.28
N GLY A 140 9.60 -2.51 -7.44
CA GLY A 140 9.87 -3.89 -7.86
C GLY A 140 10.89 -4.57 -6.97
N TRP A 141 11.97 -3.88 -6.65
CA TRP A 141 12.97 -4.37 -5.69
C TRP A 141 12.41 -4.53 -4.29
N PHE A 142 11.58 -3.59 -3.82
CA PHE A 142 10.90 -3.69 -2.53
C PHE A 142 9.97 -4.91 -2.46
N ALA A 143 9.12 -5.12 -3.46
CA ALA A 143 8.22 -6.27 -3.52
C ALA A 143 8.99 -7.60 -3.52
N ARG A 144 10.13 -7.66 -4.23
CA ARG A 144 11.02 -8.83 -4.23
C ARG A 144 11.64 -9.06 -2.84
N GLY A 145 12.10 -7.99 -2.18
CA GLY A 145 12.62 -8.05 -0.82
C GLY A 145 11.60 -8.63 0.15
N SER A 146 10.37 -8.11 0.12
CA SER A 146 9.27 -8.56 0.97
C SER A 146 8.89 -10.03 0.74
N ALA A 147 8.92 -10.51 -0.51
CA ALA A 147 8.67 -11.92 -0.81
C ALA A 147 9.77 -12.85 -0.28
N LEU A 148 11.02 -12.37 -0.24
CA LEU A 148 12.18 -13.17 0.18
C LEU A 148 12.42 -13.18 1.70
N GLU A 149 11.82 -12.28 2.47
CA GLU A 149 12.12 -12.12 3.90
C GLU A 149 12.08 -13.43 4.71
N LYS A 150 11.10 -14.30 4.42
CA LYS A 150 10.91 -15.56 5.15
C LYS A 150 11.81 -16.69 4.66
N GLU A 151 12.27 -16.62 3.41
CA GLU A 151 13.01 -17.68 2.75
C GLU A 151 14.51 -17.42 2.76
N ASP A 152 14.92 -16.19 2.50
CA ASP A 152 16.31 -15.78 2.37
C ASP A 152 16.50 -14.32 2.78
N ALA A 153 16.74 -14.10 4.07
CA ALA A 153 16.94 -12.77 4.65
C ALA A 153 18.12 -11.99 4.00
N LYS A 154 19.14 -12.70 3.48
CA LYS A 154 20.27 -12.04 2.81
C LYS A 154 19.86 -11.47 1.46
N ARG A 155 19.13 -12.25 0.66
CA ARG A 155 18.62 -11.80 -0.64
C ARG A 155 17.52 -10.74 -0.47
N ALA A 156 16.70 -10.84 0.58
CA ALA A 156 15.75 -9.79 0.94
C ALA A 156 16.47 -8.46 1.23
N GLN A 157 17.55 -8.51 2.01
CA GLN A 157 18.38 -7.34 2.28
C GLN A 157 18.94 -6.72 0.99
N GLU A 158 19.55 -7.53 0.12
CA GLU A 158 20.09 -7.07 -1.16
C GLU A 158 19.00 -6.40 -2.03
N ALA A 159 17.79 -6.94 -2.01
CA ALA A 159 16.67 -6.36 -2.74
C ALA A 159 16.21 -5.00 -2.16
N TYR A 160 16.13 -4.86 -0.84
CA TYR A 160 15.82 -3.57 -0.21
C TYR A 160 16.93 -2.53 -0.44
N GLU A 161 18.20 -2.93 -0.43
CA GLU A 161 19.30 -2.05 -0.76
C GLU A 161 19.19 -1.54 -2.21
N ARG A 162 18.83 -2.42 -3.16
CA ARG A 162 18.57 -2.02 -4.54
C ARG A 162 17.37 -1.07 -4.66
N ALA A 163 16.31 -1.29 -3.88
CA ALA A 163 15.18 -0.36 -3.84
C ALA A 163 15.62 1.05 -3.41
N LEU A 164 16.53 1.14 -2.44
CA LEU A 164 17.06 2.40 -1.94
C LEU A 164 18.13 3.02 -2.85
N ASP A 165 18.81 2.24 -3.66
CA ASP A 165 19.70 2.74 -4.73
C ASP A 165 18.87 3.47 -5.80
N GLU A 166 17.68 2.93 -6.16
CA GLU A 166 16.75 3.52 -7.14
C GLU A 166 15.95 4.71 -6.58
N ASP A 167 15.45 4.58 -5.34
CA ASP A 167 14.75 5.67 -4.63
C ASP A 167 15.27 5.78 -3.20
N PRO A 168 16.24 6.67 -2.96
CA PRO A 168 16.79 6.91 -1.62
C PRO A 168 15.78 7.47 -0.60
N THR A 169 14.58 7.87 -1.04
CA THR A 169 13.50 8.38 -0.17
C THR A 169 12.40 7.37 0.08
N PHE A 170 12.59 6.11 -0.37
CA PHE A 170 11.59 5.06 -0.22
C PHE A 170 11.48 4.60 1.24
N LEU A 171 10.57 5.21 1.98
CA LEU A 171 10.39 5.01 3.41
C LEU A 171 10.20 3.55 3.82
N ASP A 172 9.31 2.82 3.14
CA ASP A 172 9.01 1.42 3.46
C ASP A 172 10.24 0.50 3.29
N ALA A 173 11.09 0.79 2.30
CA ALA A 173 12.34 0.05 2.10
C ALA A 173 13.35 0.30 3.24
N HIS A 174 13.47 1.54 3.71
CA HIS A 174 14.29 1.87 4.88
C HIS A 174 13.78 1.15 6.14
N ILE A 175 12.47 1.17 6.40
CA ILE A 175 11.85 0.53 7.57
C ILE A 175 12.12 -0.97 7.54
N ASN A 176 11.86 -1.64 6.42
CA ASN A 176 12.03 -3.10 6.31
C ASN A 176 13.50 -3.51 6.33
N LEU A 177 14.38 -2.78 5.65
CA LEU A 177 15.82 -3.02 5.71
C LEU A 177 16.36 -2.86 7.14
N GLY A 178 15.96 -1.77 7.83
CA GLY A 178 16.36 -1.51 9.21
C GLY A 178 15.90 -2.63 10.15
N ARG A 179 14.64 -3.05 10.03
CA ARG A 179 14.06 -4.16 10.81
C ARG A 179 14.79 -5.48 10.54
N LEU A 180 15.02 -5.83 9.28
CA LEU A 180 15.73 -7.05 8.90
C LEU A 180 17.17 -7.09 9.44
N LEU A 181 17.87 -5.95 9.40
CA LEU A 181 19.19 -5.80 9.98
C LEU A 181 19.17 -5.92 11.51
N HIS A 182 18.17 -5.36 12.15
CA HIS A 182 17.96 -5.41 13.59
C HIS A 182 17.70 -6.85 14.06
N GLU A 183 16.73 -7.55 13.46
CA GLU A 183 16.42 -8.96 13.72
C GLU A 183 17.64 -9.87 13.48
N GLY A 184 18.48 -9.52 12.51
CA GLY A 184 19.75 -10.20 12.24
C GLY A 184 20.91 -9.83 13.19
N GLY A 185 20.68 -9.05 14.25
CA GLY A 185 21.69 -8.64 15.24
C GLY A 185 22.70 -7.62 14.71
N ARG A 186 22.46 -7.03 13.53
CA ARG A 186 23.37 -6.06 12.91
C ARG A 186 23.03 -4.63 13.34
N PHE A 187 22.96 -4.42 14.63
CA PHE A 187 22.44 -3.21 15.28
C PHE A 187 23.05 -1.90 14.78
N ALA A 188 24.38 -1.83 14.65
CA ALA A 188 25.05 -0.62 14.19
C ALA A 188 24.67 -0.24 12.74
N ARG A 189 24.36 -1.24 11.91
CA ARG A 189 23.94 -1.03 10.54
C ARG A 189 22.45 -0.64 10.46
N ALA A 190 21.61 -1.28 11.27
CA ALA A 190 20.21 -0.94 11.41
C ALA A 190 20.04 0.53 11.87
N GLU A 191 20.80 0.95 12.89
CA GLU A 191 20.78 2.33 13.37
C GLU A 191 21.16 3.33 12.27
N ARG A 192 22.18 3.03 11.47
CA ARG A 192 22.55 3.90 10.33
C ARG A 192 21.41 4.03 9.33
N VAL A 193 20.77 2.92 8.96
CA VAL A 193 19.64 2.91 8.03
C VAL A 193 18.49 3.77 8.57
N TYR A 194 18.11 3.61 9.83
CA TYR A 194 17.05 4.41 10.43
C TYR A 194 17.39 5.90 10.50
N ARG A 195 18.63 6.25 10.89
CA ARG A 195 19.04 7.67 10.94
C ARG A 195 19.13 8.30 9.56
N GLU A 196 19.59 7.57 8.57
CA GLU A 196 19.62 8.02 7.18
C GLU A 196 18.20 8.24 6.65
N ALA A 197 17.27 7.33 6.96
CA ALA A 197 15.86 7.46 6.60
C ALA A 197 15.23 8.72 7.24
N ILE A 198 15.51 9.00 8.51
CA ILE A 198 15.04 10.22 9.19
C ILE A 198 15.54 11.48 8.46
N LEU A 199 16.80 11.49 8.02
CA LEU A 199 17.35 12.61 7.28
C LEU A 199 16.72 12.81 5.90
N ARG A 200 16.34 11.73 5.22
CA ARG A 200 15.80 11.75 3.85
C ARG A 200 14.29 11.87 3.78
N CYS A 201 13.58 11.16 4.67
CA CYS A 201 12.13 11.03 4.64
C CYS A 201 11.43 11.83 5.73
N GLY A 202 12.18 12.41 6.70
CA GLY A 202 11.62 13.13 7.83
C GLY A 202 11.27 12.22 9.02
N ASN A 203 10.57 12.82 9.99
CA ASN A 203 10.22 12.16 11.26
C ASN A 203 8.97 11.29 11.12
N ASP A 204 9.06 10.20 10.39
CA ASP A 204 7.98 9.21 10.35
C ASP A 204 7.84 8.49 11.68
N PRO A 205 6.61 8.33 12.24
CA PRO A 205 6.41 7.75 13.56
C PRO A 205 6.85 6.30 13.68
N LEU A 206 6.67 5.48 12.62
CA LEU A 206 7.07 4.07 12.64
C LEU A 206 8.59 3.92 12.56
N LEU A 207 9.24 4.78 11.77
CA LEU A 207 10.69 4.82 11.66
C LEU A 207 11.34 5.19 13.01
N LEU A 208 10.83 6.25 13.67
CA LEU A 208 11.29 6.67 14.99
C LEU A 208 11.03 5.61 16.06
N TYR A 209 9.89 4.92 15.99
CA TYR A 209 9.56 3.81 16.87
C TYR A 209 10.55 2.64 16.71
N ASN A 210 10.85 2.22 15.50
CA ASN A 210 11.81 1.14 15.26
C ASN A 210 13.22 1.52 15.73
N LEU A 211 13.64 2.76 15.52
CA LEU A 211 14.90 3.26 16.08
C LEU A 211 14.89 3.22 17.61
N ALA A 212 13.78 3.59 18.25
CA ALA A 212 13.64 3.57 19.70
C ALA A 212 13.74 2.14 20.26
N VAL A 213 13.08 1.15 19.63
CA VAL A 213 13.19 -0.27 20.00
C VAL A 213 14.64 -0.75 19.90
N LEU A 214 15.32 -0.42 18.80
CA LEU A 214 16.73 -0.77 18.61
C LEU A 214 17.63 -0.18 19.72
N LEU A 215 17.42 1.08 20.08
CA LEU A 215 18.20 1.77 21.11
C LEU A 215 17.92 1.20 22.52
N ASP A 216 16.66 0.83 22.78
CA ASP A 216 16.26 0.20 24.04
C ASP A 216 16.91 -1.17 24.20
N GLU A 217 16.92 -2.01 23.17
CA GLU A 217 17.62 -3.30 23.18
C GLU A 217 19.15 -3.16 23.40
N GLN A 218 19.74 -2.09 22.89
CA GLN A 218 21.14 -1.75 23.16
C GLN A 218 21.38 -1.14 24.54
N ASN A 219 20.34 -1.05 25.39
CA ASN A 219 20.39 -0.42 26.70
C ASN A 219 20.81 1.06 26.68
N ARG A 220 20.59 1.74 25.57
CA ARG A 220 20.79 3.18 25.40
C ARG A 220 19.53 3.93 25.81
N LEU A 221 19.17 3.78 27.09
CA LEU A 221 17.84 4.17 27.59
C LEU A 221 17.47 5.65 27.38
N PRO A 222 18.38 6.64 27.57
CA PRO A 222 18.06 8.03 27.30
C PRO A 222 17.74 8.32 25.83
N ASP A 223 18.49 7.70 24.91
CA ASP A 223 18.29 7.86 23.48
C ASP A 223 16.97 7.19 23.04
N ALA A 224 16.67 6.03 23.59
CA ALA A 224 15.42 5.31 23.35
C ALA A 224 14.19 6.11 23.81
N VAL A 225 14.25 6.73 25.01
CA VAL A 225 13.18 7.63 25.49
C VAL A 225 12.96 8.77 24.49
N ALA A 226 14.03 9.46 24.07
CA ALA A 226 13.94 10.57 23.13
C ALA A 226 13.31 10.16 21.79
N ALA A 227 13.68 8.97 21.27
CA ALA A 227 13.15 8.45 20.03
C ALA A 227 11.67 8.04 20.15
N TYR A 228 11.26 7.37 21.25
CA TYR A 228 9.85 7.09 21.50
C TYR A 228 9.02 8.36 21.66
N GLU A 229 9.51 9.36 22.40
CA GLU A 229 8.81 10.63 22.55
C GLU A 229 8.64 11.36 21.21
N ALA A 230 9.67 11.33 20.35
CA ALA A 230 9.59 11.87 19.01
C ALA A 230 8.55 11.13 18.15
N ALA A 231 8.51 9.79 18.20
CA ALA A 231 7.50 8.98 17.51
C ALA A 231 6.09 9.34 17.98
N LEU A 232 5.87 9.46 19.29
CA LEU A 232 4.58 9.81 19.89
C LEU A 232 4.19 11.28 19.69
N THR A 233 5.15 12.16 19.41
CA THR A 233 4.88 13.53 18.97
C THR A 233 4.36 13.54 17.54
N SER A 234 4.92 12.71 16.65
CA SER A 234 4.48 12.58 15.27
C SER A 234 3.14 11.83 15.17
N ASP A 235 2.95 10.77 15.96
CA ASP A 235 1.68 10.03 16.07
C ASP A 235 1.31 9.74 17.54
N PRO A 236 0.48 10.58 18.17
CA PRO A 236 -0.04 10.33 19.52
C PRO A 236 -0.98 9.12 19.63
N GLY A 237 -1.34 8.50 18.52
CA GLY A 237 -2.17 7.30 18.44
C GLY A 237 -1.38 5.98 18.40
N LEU A 238 -0.05 6.04 18.36
CA LEU A 238 0.82 4.86 18.30
C LEU A 238 0.80 4.10 19.64
N ALA A 239 -0.11 3.13 19.74
CA ALA A 239 -0.36 2.39 21.00
C ALA A 239 0.91 1.68 21.49
N ASP A 240 1.62 0.98 20.60
CA ASP A 240 2.84 0.23 20.94
C ASP A 240 3.97 1.18 21.43
N GLY A 241 4.05 2.38 20.89
CA GLY A 241 4.96 3.41 21.37
C GLY A 241 4.69 3.81 22.82
N HIS A 242 3.41 4.01 23.18
CA HIS A 242 3.02 4.28 24.57
C HIS A 242 3.29 3.10 25.50
N TYR A 243 3.06 1.87 25.06
CA TYR A 243 3.33 0.68 25.84
C TYR A 243 4.83 0.53 26.13
N ASN A 244 5.67 0.55 25.10
CA ASN A 244 7.11 0.37 25.26
C ASN A 244 7.75 1.50 26.08
N LEU A 245 7.33 2.76 25.84
CA LEU A 245 7.82 3.88 26.62
C LEU A 245 7.39 3.80 28.10
N ALA A 246 6.21 3.25 28.41
CA ALA A 246 5.79 3.02 29.77
C ALA A 246 6.71 2.00 30.48
N LEU A 247 7.03 0.87 29.84
CA LEU A 247 7.97 -0.12 30.36
C LEU A 247 9.37 0.45 30.54
N LEU A 248 9.82 1.28 29.60
CA LEU A 248 11.12 1.93 29.68
C LEU A 248 11.19 2.91 30.86
N TYR A 249 10.13 3.70 31.11
CA TYR A 249 10.05 4.59 32.27
C TYR A 249 9.98 3.82 33.60
N GLU A 250 9.35 2.63 33.63
CA GLU A 250 9.37 1.76 34.80
C GLU A 250 10.80 1.31 35.12
N ARG A 251 11.57 0.85 34.14
CA ARG A 251 13.00 0.49 34.29
C ARG A 251 13.85 1.67 34.76
N LEU A 252 13.50 2.90 34.34
CA LEU A 252 14.16 4.13 34.77
C LEU A 252 13.69 4.65 36.14
N SER A 253 12.85 3.90 36.85
CA SER A 253 12.27 4.30 38.14
C SER A 253 11.49 5.64 38.06
N LYS A 254 10.79 5.88 36.98
CA LYS A 254 9.92 7.03 36.73
C LYS A 254 8.43 6.61 36.67
N PRO A 255 7.83 6.25 37.84
CA PRO A 255 6.52 5.62 37.87
C PRO A 255 5.37 6.55 37.41
N LYS A 256 5.51 7.87 37.57
CA LYS A 256 4.48 8.82 37.14
C LYS A 256 4.35 8.84 35.62
N GLU A 257 5.47 8.90 34.92
CA GLU A 257 5.58 8.87 33.48
C GLU A 257 5.10 7.53 32.92
N ALA A 258 5.53 6.42 33.54
CA ALA A 258 5.11 5.08 33.19
C ALA A 258 3.58 4.92 33.27
N LEU A 259 2.97 5.35 34.38
CA LEU A 259 1.50 5.27 34.54
C LEU A 259 0.75 6.13 33.51
N ARG A 260 1.26 7.32 33.17
CA ARG A 260 0.66 8.19 32.15
C ARG A 260 0.62 7.50 30.79
N HIS A 261 1.74 6.94 30.36
CA HIS A 261 1.83 6.26 29.06
C HIS A 261 1.02 4.96 29.06
N MET A 262 1.03 4.19 30.12
CA MET A 262 0.19 2.99 30.26
C MET A 262 -1.31 3.31 30.22
N ALA A 263 -1.74 4.43 30.83
CA ALA A 263 -3.13 4.87 30.75
C ALA A 263 -3.52 5.25 29.31
N ARG A 264 -2.60 5.92 28.59
CA ARG A 264 -2.83 6.28 27.19
C ARG A 264 -2.92 5.02 26.31
N TYR A 265 -2.01 4.07 26.44
CA TYR A 265 -2.07 2.77 25.78
C TYR A 265 -3.43 2.11 25.97
N ARG A 266 -3.89 1.96 27.24
CA ARG A 266 -5.19 1.35 27.54
C ARG A 266 -6.34 2.08 26.86
N SER A 267 -6.30 3.41 26.82
CA SER A 267 -7.35 4.21 26.15
C SER A 267 -7.37 4.02 24.64
N LEU A 268 -6.23 3.73 24.01
CA LEU A 268 -6.12 3.51 22.56
C LEU A 268 -6.61 2.11 22.15
N ILE A 269 -6.33 1.09 22.97
CA ILE A 269 -6.74 -0.30 22.69
C ILE A 269 -8.16 -0.62 23.19
N ALA A 270 -8.77 0.24 24.03
CA ALA A 270 -10.12 0.02 24.53
C ALA A 270 -11.12 -0.01 23.36
N PRO A 271 -12.05 -0.97 23.32
CA PRO A 271 -13.11 -0.97 22.31
C PRO A 271 -13.92 0.32 22.43
N ARG A 272 -14.10 1.02 21.30
CA ARG A 272 -14.97 2.22 21.28
C ARG A 272 -16.38 1.82 21.67
N PRO A 273 -17.00 2.49 22.65
CA PRO A 273 -18.40 2.24 22.96
C PRO A 273 -19.23 2.50 21.70
N LYS A 274 -20.13 1.55 21.41
CA LYS A 274 -21.05 1.60 20.24
C LYS A 274 -22.04 2.76 20.39
#